data_38d98cdeaedbb54018a3cb8e3f36ef8f
#
_entry.id   38d98cdeaedbb54018a3cb8e3f36ef8f
#
_cell.length_a   1.000
_cell.length_b   1.000
_cell.length_c   1.000
_cell.angle_alpha   90.00
_cell.angle_beta   90.00
_cell.angle_gamma   90.00
#
_symmetry.space_group_name_H-M   'P 1'
#
loop_
_entity.id
_entity.type
_entity.pdbx_description
1 polymer ?
#
loop_
_entity_poly.entity_id
_entity_poly.type
_entity_poly.pdbx_seq_one_letter_code
_entity_poly.pdbx_strand_id
1 'polypeptide(L)'
;VDYVEAAGQLASDIDGWLSDREGEVLYELAKAVPPGQTIVEIRSWRGESTVWLAMGASAGNGSSVYSLDPQGEQGPGVGDLKETYPAMVKNLSNAGVRDGVTILSSSAEVAALRRRRNVGLLCMGVFQDYDAIRSAFVAWKPHLLAAAVVAVKDCDQPGPSCFVEEYLRQSDDFSIVRTIDTTIIAAYDSCVHYWVIDSVDSGVCQHCGRRRTFRALPRWGKAAGAGK
;
A
#
# COMPACT_ATOMS: atom_id res chain seq x y z
N VAL A 1 1.43 -24.55 -16.77
CA VAL A 1 0.47 -23.44 -16.80
C VAL A 1 1.16 -22.24 -16.20
N ASP A 2 1.24 -21.15 -16.96
CA ASP A 2 1.73 -19.88 -16.39
C ASP A 2 0.64 -19.32 -15.49
N TYR A 3 0.86 -19.35 -14.19
CA TYR A 3 -0.12 -18.89 -13.21
C TYR A 3 -0.35 -17.38 -13.28
N VAL A 4 0.61 -16.60 -13.78
CA VAL A 4 0.49 -15.17 -13.99
C VAL A 4 -0.48 -14.89 -15.14
N GLU A 5 -0.32 -15.60 -16.27
CA GLU A 5 -1.24 -15.50 -17.40
C GLU A 5 -2.68 -15.91 -17.00
N ALA A 6 -2.81 -17.00 -16.22
CA ALA A 6 -4.12 -17.41 -15.73
C ALA A 6 -4.77 -16.34 -14.81
N ALA A 7 -3.98 -15.69 -13.95
CA ALA A 7 -4.47 -14.58 -13.13
C ALA A 7 -4.96 -13.41 -13.99
N GLY A 8 -4.22 -13.05 -15.03
CA GLY A 8 -4.60 -12.01 -15.98
C GLY A 8 -5.91 -12.30 -16.71
N GLN A 9 -6.08 -13.51 -17.20
CA GLN A 9 -7.31 -13.93 -17.86
C GLN A 9 -8.53 -13.86 -16.93
N LEU A 10 -8.37 -14.25 -15.66
CA LEU A 10 -9.45 -14.20 -14.67
C LEU A 10 -9.76 -12.77 -14.21
N ALA A 11 -8.76 -11.90 -14.14
CA ALA A 11 -8.93 -10.52 -13.75
C ALA A 11 -9.52 -9.66 -14.88
N SER A 12 -9.21 -9.97 -16.16
CA SER A 12 -9.68 -9.20 -17.32
C SER A 12 -11.20 -9.17 -17.51
N ASP A 13 -11.92 -10.14 -16.95
CA ASP A 13 -13.38 -10.18 -16.95
C ASP A 13 -14.02 -9.29 -15.86
N ILE A 14 -13.19 -8.66 -15.00
CA ILE A 14 -13.65 -7.82 -13.90
C ILE A 14 -13.46 -6.36 -14.27
N ASP A 15 -14.55 -5.59 -14.17
CA ASP A 15 -14.43 -4.14 -14.35
C ASP A 15 -13.39 -3.57 -13.38
N GLY A 16 -12.45 -2.78 -13.89
CA GLY A 16 -11.38 -2.17 -13.11
C GLY A 16 -10.52 -1.24 -13.96
N TRP A 17 -9.47 -0.72 -13.35
CA TRP A 17 -8.53 0.24 -13.99
C TRP A 17 -7.08 -0.23 -13.90
N LEU A 18 -6.84 -1.45 -13.45
CA LEU A 18 -5.50 -1.99 -13.29
C LEU A 18 -4.96 -2.41 -14.66
N SER A 19 -3.76 -1.99 -15.02
CA SER A 19 -3.09 -2.54 -16.19
C SER A 19 -2.60 -3.97 -15.91
N ASP A 20 -2.43 -4.78 -16.96
CA ASP A 20 -1.86 -6.13 -16.82
C ASP A 20 -0.50 -6.10 -16.11
N ARG A 21 0.35 -5.11 -16.44
CA ARG A 21 1.68 -4.94 -15.80
C ARG A 21 1.61 -4.64 -14.32
N GLU A 22 0.63 -3.85 -13.89
CA GLU A 22 0.38 -3.59 -12.48
C GLU A 22 -0.13 -4.84 -11.78
N GLY A 23 -1.04 -5.58 -12.43
CA GLY A 23 -1.56 -6.86 -11.97
C GLY A 23 -0.46 -7.90 -11.76
N GLU A 24 0.42 -8.09 -12.76
CA GLU A 24 1.59 -8.99 -12.68
C GLU A 24 2.49 -8.64 -11.49
N VAL A 25 2.73 -7.34 -11.25
CA VAL A 25 3.54 -6.89 -10.13
C VAL A 25 2.85 -7.18 -8.80
N LEU A 26 1.54 -6.94 -8.67
CA LEU A 26 0.79 -7.28 -7.46
C LEU A 26 0.82 -8.78 -7.19
N TYR A 27 0.72 -9.62 -8.23
CA TYR A 27 0.87 -11.08 -8.11
C TYR A 27 2.24 -11.46 -7.55
N GLU A 28 3.33 -10.94 -8.14
CA GLU A 28 4.69 -11.27 -7.69
C GLU A 28 4.97 -10.75 -6.26
N LEU A 29 4.46 -9.57 -5.91
CA LEU A 29 4.55 -9.06 -4.54
C LEU A 29 3.81 -9.96 -3.55
N ALA A 30 2.60 -10.40 -3.88
CA ALA A 30 1.81 -11.29 -3.04
C ALA A 30 2.46 -12.66 -2.87
N LYS A 31 3.02 -13.22 -3.94
CA LYS A 31 3.77 -14.48 -3.96
C LYS A 31 5.03 -14.42 -3.08
N ALA A 32 5.67 -13.25 -3.03
CA ALA A 32 6.89 -13.05 -2.24
C ALA A 32 6.63 -12.79 -0.75
N VAL A 33 5.38 -12.63 -0.31
CA VAL A 33 5.07 -12.39 1.12
C VAL A 33 5.56 -13.56 1.96
N PRO A 34 6.38 -13.33 3.01
CA PRO A 34 6.92 -14.38 3.85
C PRO A 34 5.83 -15.17 4.61
N PRO A 35 6.11 -16.45 4.99
CA PRO A 35 5.18 -17.25 5.78
C PRO A 35 4.77 -16.55 7.09
N GLY A 36 3.48 -16.66 7.46
CA GLY A 36 2.93 -16.06 8.67
C GLY A 36 2.65 -14.55 8.59
N GLN A 37 2.99 -13.93 7.46
CA GLN A 37 2.59 -12.57 7.17
C GLN A 37 1.30 -12.53 6.35
N THR A 38 0.62 -11.38 6.36
CA THR A 38 -0.66 -11.18 5.69
C THR A 38 -0.58 -10.11 4.61
N ILE A 39 -1.49 -10.22 3.67
CA ILE A 39 -1.74 -9.23 2.62
C ILE A 39 -3.00 -8.47 3.00
N VAL A 40 -2.94 -7.16 2.95
CA VAL A 40 -4.10 -6.30 3.21
C VAL A 40 -4.31 -5.41 1.99
N GLU A 41 -5.51 -5.45 1.46
CA GLU A 41 -5.93 -4.55 0.40
C GLU A 41 -7.04 -3.63 0.92
N ILE A 42 -6.90 -2.33 0.70
CA ILE A 42 -7.86 -1.31 1.10
C ILE A 42 -8.49 -0.72 -0.16
N ARG A 43 -9.82 -0.65 -0.19
CA ARG A 43 -10.64 -0.23 -1.32
C ARG A 43 -10.50 -1.15 -2.53
N SER A 44 -10.94 -2.38 -2.33
CA SER A 44 -10.84 -3.46 -3.33
C SER A 44 -11.89 -3.39 -4.43
N TRP A 45 -12.93 -2.57 -4.25
CA TRP A 45 -14.05 -2.40 -5.18
C TRP A 45 -14.63 -3.76 -5.63
N ARG A 46 -14.57 -4.10 -6.92
CA ARG A 46 -15.11 -5.35 -7.49
C ARG A 46 -14.12 -6.52 -7.46
N GLY A 47 -12.91 -6.31 -6.92
CA GLY A 47 -11.94 -7.38 -6.64
C GLY A 47 -10.97 -7.72 -7.76
N GLU A 48 -10.81 -6.88 -8.80
CA GLU A 48 -9.84 -7.09 -9.88
C GLU A 48 -8.43 -7.29 -9.30
N SER A 49 -7.90 -6.33 -8.56
CA SER A 49 -6.60 -6.45 -7.90
C SER A 49 -6.57 -7.53 -6.83
N THR A 50 -7.72 -7.82 -6.18
CA THR A 50 -7.82 -8.90 -5.20
C THR A 50 -7.56 -10.28 -5.82
N VAL A 51 -8.00 -10.50 -7.08
CA VAL A 51 -7.72 -11.75 -7.81
C VAL A 51 -6.21 -11.92 -8.01
N TRP A 52 -5.52 -10.88 -8.47
CA TRP A 52 -4.06 -10.92 -8.64
C TRP A 52 -3.33 -11.21 -7.33
N LEU A 53 -3.72 -10.53 -6.25
CA LEU A 53 -3.14 -10.73 -4.92
C LEU A 53 -3.39 -12.14 -4.39
N ALA A 54 -4.61 -12.67 -4.53
CA ALA A 54 -4.98 -13.99 -4.03
C ALA A 54 -4.32 -15.12 -4.83
N MET A 55 -4.23 -14.99 -6.16
CA MET A 55 -3.51 -15.93 -7.01
C MET A 55 -2.02 -15.95 -6.70
N GLY A 56 -1.40 -14.77 -6.53
CA GLY A 56 0.00 -14.66 -6.13
C GLY A 56 0.24 -15.27 -4.74
N ALA A 57 -0.60 -14.97 -3.76
CA ALA A 57 -0.51 -15.55 -2.41
C ALA A 57 -0.59 -17.08 -2.44
N SER A 58 -1.51 -17.64 -3.24
CA SER A 58 -1.65 -19.09 -3.41
C SER A 58 -0.45 -19.74 -4.09
N ALA A 59 0.16 -19.06 -5.07
CA ALA A 59 1.38 -19.53 -5.74
C ALA A 59 2.64 -19.42 -4.87
N GLY A 60 2.60 -18.62 -3.82
CA GLY A 60 3.68 -18.40 -2.87
C GLY A 60 3.51 -19.23 -1.58
N ASN A 61 3.45 -18.54 -0.45
CA ASN A 61 3.39 -19.15 0.87
C ASN A 61 1.97 -19.35 1.42
N GLY A 62 0.93 -19.14 0.62
CA GLY A 62 -0.47 -19.23 1.05
C GLY A 62 -0.86 -18.16 2.05
N SER A 63 -0.28 -16.95 1.93
CA SER A 63 -0.56 -15.83 2.83
C SER A 63 -2.03 -15.43 2.76
N SER A 64 -2.67 -15.21 3.92
CA SER A 64 -4.07 -14.76 3.96
C SER A 64 -4.22 -13.37 3.35
N VAL A 65 -5.22 -13.20 2.49
CA VAL A 65 -5.58 -11.91 1.89
C VAL A 65 -6.79 -11.35 2.62
N TYR A 66 -6.66 -10.13 3.14
CA TYR A 66 -7.74 -9.35 3.72
C TYR A 66 -8.07 -8.21 2.78
N SER A 67 -9.27 -8.23 2.24
CA SER A 67 -9.79 -7.23 1.32
C SER A 67 -10.82 -6.36 2.04
N LEU A 68 -10.52 -5.08 2.14
CA LEU A 68 -11.33 -4.10 2.85
C LEU A 68 -12.04 -3.18 1.86
N ASP A 69 -13.34 -3.15 1.95
CA ASP A 69 -14.15 -2.18 1.23
C ASP A 69 -15.24 -1.63 2.16
N PRO A 70 -15.27 -0.31 2.45
CA PRO A 70 -16.31 0.30 3.27
C PRO A 70 -17.60 0.37 2.46
N GLN A 71 -18.40 -0.67 2.55
CA GLN A 71 -19.70 -0.72 1.88
C GLN A 71 -20.65 0.32 2.47
N GLY A 72 -21.04 1.29 1.68
CA GLY A 72 -22.01 2.31 2.04
C GLY A 72 -21.48 3.71 2.30
N GLU A 73 -20.19 3.97 2.23
CA GLU A 73 -19.66 5.33 2.21
C GLU A 73 -19.71 5.87 0.78
N GLN A 74 -20.55 6.86 0.56
CA GLN A 74 -20.71 7.52 -0.74
C GLN A 74 -19.51 8.41 -1.03
N GLY A 75 -18.79 8.12 -2.11
CA GLY A 75 -17.82 9.03 -2.72
C GLY A 75 -18.24 9.37 -4.15
N PRO A 76 -17.92 10.56 -4.67
CA PRO A 76 -18.18 10.87 -6.07
C PRO A 76 -17.41 9.91 -6.98
N GLY A 77 -18.12 9.27 -7.93
CA GLY A 77 -17.52 8.37 -8.94
C GLY A 77 -17.51 6.88 -8.58
N VAL A 78 -17.92 6.49 -7.39
CA VAL A 78 -18.14 5.09 -7.01
C VAL A 78 -19.59 4.74 -7.25
N GLY A 79 -19.87 3.78 -8.14
CA GLY A 79 -21.23 3.30 -8.44
C GLY A 79 -21.96 2.78 -7.20
N ASP A 80 -23.24 2.38 -7.34
CA ASP A 80 -24.08 1.95 -6.22
C ASP A 80 -23.38 0.83 -5.42
N LEU A 81 -22.90 1.19 -4.22
CA LEU A 81 -22.10 0.33 -3.34
C LEU A 81 -22.86 -0.94 -2.89
N LYS A 82 -24.18 -0.96 -3.01
CA LYS A 82 -25.00 -2.16 -2.74
C LYS A 82 -24.69 -3.30 -3.73
N GLU A 83 -24.12 -2.98 -4.89
CA GLU A 83 -23.80 -3.95 -5.92
C GLU A 83 -22.32 -4.40 -5.88
N THR A 84 -21.42 -3.64 -5.26
CA THR A 84 -19.98 -3.95 -5.28
C THR A 84 -19.63 -5.22 -4.52
N TYR A 85 -20.22 -5.45 -3.34
CA TYR A 85 -19.94 -6.67 -2.57
C TYR A 85 -20.42 -7.95 -3.25
N PRO A 86 -21.68 -8.05 -3.70
CA PRO A 86 -22.11 -9.21 -4.44
C PRO A 86 -21.29 -9.45 -5.70
N ALA A 87 -20.92 -8.39 -6.42
CA ALA A 87 -20.07 -8.47 -7.59
C ALA A 87 -18.67 -9.01 -7.23
N MET A 88 -18.05 -8.48 -6.19
CA MET A 88 -16.76 -8.95 -5.70
C MET A 88 -16.81 -10.44 -5.30
N VAL A 89 -17.80 -10.85 -4.51
CA VAL A 89 -17.96 -12.26 -4.12
C VAL A 89 -18.08 -13.16 -5.34
N LYS A 90 -18.89 -12.74 -6.34
CA LYS A 90 -19.04 -13.48 -7.59
C LYS A 90 -17.73 -13.58 -8.36
N ASN A 91 -17.00 -12.45 -8.49
CA ASN A 91 -15.75 -12.40 -9.23
C ASN A 91 -14.67 -13.29 -8.59
N LEU A 92 -14.50 -13.21 -7.26
CA LEU A 92 -13.56 -14.07 -6.53
C LEU A 92 -13.95 -15.56 -6.61
N SER A 93 -15.25 -15.87 -6.62
CA SER A 93 -15.74 -17.25 -6.78
C SER A 93 -15.46 -17.76 -8.19
N ASN A 94 -15.71 -16.96 -9.22
CA ASN A 94 -15.42 -17.31 -10.62
C ASN A 94 -13.91 -17.53 -10.84
N ALA A 95 -13.08 -16.73 -10.19
CA ALA A 95 -11.63 -16.88 -10.23
C ALA A 95 -11.11 -18.05 -9.35
N GLY A 96 -11.98 -18.71 -8.58
CA GLY A 96 -11.59 -19.84 -7.71
C GLY A 96 -10.72 -19.44 -6.50
N VAL A 97 -10.69 -18.15 -6.13
CA VAL A 97 -9.83 -17.63 -5.04
C VAL A 97 -10.62 -17.20 -3.80
N ARG A 98 -11.94 -17.35 -3.82
CA ARG A 98 -12.83 -16.85 -2.77
C ARG A 98 -12.46 -17.34 -1.36
N ASP A 99 -12.03 -18.58 -1.23
CA ASP A 99 -11.72 -19.20 0.06
C ASP A 99 -10.41 -18.68 0.68
N GLY A 100 -9.49 -18.15 -0.15
CA GLY A 100 -8.24 -17.53 0.27
C GLY A 100 -8.38 -16.05 0.69
N VAL A 101 -9.58 -15.45 0.49
CA VAL A 101 -9.82 -14.02 0.72
C VAL A 101 -10.84 -13.80 1.83
N THR A 102 -10.45 -13.04 2.85
CA THR A 102 -11.37 -12.54 3.88
C THR A 102 -11.83 -11.14 3.50
N ILE A 103 -13.10 -11.01 3.09
CA ILE A 103 -13.70 -9.71 2.76
C ILE A 103 -14.20 -9.06 4.06
N LEU A 104 -13.81 -7.82 4.30
CA LEU A 104 -14.19 -7.02 5.47
C LEU A 104 -14.97 -5.79 5.03
N SER A 105 -16.26 -5.79 5.34
CA SER A 105 -17.14 -4.61 5.13
C SER A 105 -16.99 -3.65 6.30
N SER A 106 -15.89 -2.89 6.30
CA SER A 106 -15.62 -1.87 7.33
C SER A 106 -14.65 -0.83 6.79
N SER A 107 -14.62 0.35 7.43
CA SER A 107 -13.57 1.30 7.11
C SER A 107 -12.18 0.74 7.47
N ALA A 108 -11.15 1.27 6.82
CA ALA A 108 -9.76 0.85 7.04
C ALA A 108 -9.36 1.03 8.51
N GLU A 109 -9.77 2.14 9.13
CA GLU A 109 -9.44 2.48 10.52
C GLU A 109 -10.07 1.50 11.50
N VAL A 110 -11.35 1.15 11.31
CA VAL A 110 -12.05 0.18 12.17
C VAL A 110 -11.45 -1.21 12.03
N ALA A 111 -11.11 -1.61 10.82
CA ALA A 111 -10.46 -2.89 10.59
C ALA A 111 -9.07 -2.96 11.25
N ALA A 112 -8.29 -1.88 11.20
CA ALA A 112 -6.97 -1.80 11.81
C ALA A 112 -7.01 -2.02 13.32
N LEU A 113 -8.01 -1.49 14.03
CA LEU A 113 -8.15 -1.64 15.49
C LEU A 113 -8.28 -3.10 15.95
N ARG A 114 -8.71 -4.00 15.07
CA ARG A 114 -8.98 -5.42 15.38
C ARG A 114 -7.87 -6.36 14.90
N ARG A 115 -6.74 -5.83 14.39
CA ARG A 115 -5.69 -6.63 13.76
C ARG A 115 -4.41 -6.73 14.59
N ARG A 116 -3.67 -7.83 14.40
CA ARG A 116 -2.32 -8.01 14.93
C ARG A 116 -1.30 -7.42 13.94
N ARG A 117 -0.12 -7.05 14.43
CA ARG A 117 1.01 -6.60 13.60
C ARG A 117 1.58 -7.79 12.82
N ASN A 118 1.20 -7.96 11.58
CA ASN A 118 1.76 -9.00 10.72
C ASN A 118 1.58 -8.72 9.22
N VAL A 119 1.44 -7.46 8.83
CA VAL A 119 1.24 -7.08 7.44
C VAL A 119 2.58 -7.07 6.71
N GLY A 120 2.70 -7.95 5.71
CA GLY A 120 3.85 -8.03 4.79
C GLY A 120 3.64 -7.27 3.48
N LEU A 121 2.38 -7.15 3.05
CA LEU A 121 2.00 -6.36 1.88
C LEU A 121 0.73 -5.56 2.19
N LEU A 122 0.81 -4.25 2.04
CA LEU A 122 -0.32 -3.34 2.10
C LEU A 122 -0.56 -2.77 0.70
N CYS A 123 -1.69 -3.11 0.09
CA CYS A 123 -2.13 -2.58 -1.18
C CYS A 123 -3.21 -1.53 -0.95
N MET A 124 -2.98 -0.32 -1.43
CA MET A 124 -3.89 0.81 -1.29
C MET A 124 -4.47 1.16 -2.66
N GLY A 125 -5.75 0.81 -2.87
CA GLY A 125 -6.46 1.00 -4.13
C GLY A 125 -7.46 2.16 -4.09
N VAL A 126 -7.92 2.55 -5.22
CA VAL A 126 -9.02 3.49 -5.54
C VAL A 126 -9.27 4.58 -4.48
N PHE A 127 -8.28 5.42 -4.24
CA PHE A 127 -8.43 6.63 -3.44
C PHE A 127 -8.43 7.85 -4.38
N GLN A 128 -9.40 8.73 -4.22
CA GLN A 128 -9.44 10.01 -4.93
C GLN A 128 -9.01 11.17 -4.04
N ASP A 129 -9.22 11.02 -2.73
CA ASP A 129 -9.02 12.03 -1.73
C ASP A 129 -7.78 11.76 -0.88
N TYR A 130 -6.97 12.83 -0.67
CA TYR A 130 -5.73 12.75 0.11
C TYR A 130 -5.98 12.39 1.58
N ASP A 131 -7.00 12.99 2.23
CA ASP A 131 -7.25 12.75 3.64
C ASP A 131 -7.73 11.33 3.89
N ALA A 132 -8.50 10.76 2.96
CA ALA A 132 -8.96 9.38 3.03
C ALA A 132 -7.79 8.37 2.94
N ILE A 133 -6.89 8.53 1.95
CA ILE A 133 -5.73 7.63 1.82
C ILE A 133 -4.76 7.79 3.00
N ARG A 134 -4.54 9.02 3.45
CA ARG A 134 -3.72 9.33 4.63
C ARG A 134 -4.27 8.67 5.89
N SER A 135 -5.58 8.82 6.16
CA SER A 135 -6.24 8.25 7.34
C SER A 135 -6.10 6.73 7.37
N ALA A 136 -6.41 6.07 6.25
CA ALA A 136 -6.25 4.63 6.10
C ALA A 136 -4.80 4.19 6.34
N PHE A 137 -3.83 4.87 5.73
CA PHE A 137 -2.42 4.54 5.89
C PHE A 137 -1.93 4.71 7.33
N VAL A 138 -2.27 5.82 7.98
CA VAL A 138 -1.88 6.09 9.39
C VAL A 138 -2.40 5.01 10.32
N ALA A 139 -3.62 4.51 10.08
CA ALA A 139 -4.19 3.40 10.85
C ALA A 139 -3.44 2.08 10.62
N TRP A 140 -2.98 1.80 9.38
CA TRP A 140 -2.34 0.52 9.04
C TRP A 140 -0.82 0.50 9.18
N LYS A 141 -0.14 1.65 9.11
CA LYS A 141 1.32 1.73 9.27
C LYS A 141 1.85 1.01 10.53
N PRO A 142 1.19 1.10 11.72
CA PRO A 142 1.65 0.38 12.92
C PRO A 142 1.61 -1.15 12.80
N HIS A 143 0.91 -1.70 11.80
CA HIS A 143 0.78 -3.13 11.56
C HIS A 143 1.79 -3.68 10.55
N LEU A 144 2.53 -2.81 9.86
CA LEU A 144 3.58 -3.20 8.93
C LEU A 144 4.74 -3.86 9.67
N LEU A 145 5.19 -4.98 9.15
CA LEU A 145 6.42 -5.63 9.60
C LEU A 145 7.65 -5.00 8.93
N ALA A 146 8.82 -5.29 9.46
CA ALA A 146 10.08 -4.93 8.82
C ALA A 146 10.14 -5.51 7.41
N ALA A 147 10.59 -4.71 6.45
CA ALA A 147 10.61 -5.02 5.02
C ALA A 147 9.23 -5.27 4.39
N ALA A 148 8.13 -4.91 5.05
CA ALA A 148 6.81 -4.91 4.42
C ALA A 148 6.80 -4.02 3.18
N VAL A 149 5.97 -4.38 2.21
CA VAL A 149 5.81 -3.60 0.98
C VAL A 149 4.49 -2.85 1.03
N VAL A 150 4.50 -1.61 0.59
CA VAL A 150 3.31 -0.78 0.35
C VAL A 150 3.19 -0.52 -1.14
N ALA A 151 2.07 -0.93 -1.72
CA ALA A 151 1.71 -0.63 -3.10
C ALA A 151 0.58 0.41 -3.09
N VAL A 152 0.79 1.55 -3.72
CA VAL A 152 -0.21 2.61 -3.87
C VAL A 152 -0.57 2.73 -5.33
N LYS A 153 -1.85 2.52 -5.65
CA LYS A 153 -2.40 2.62 -7.01
C LYS A 153 -2.90 4.03 -7.31
N ASP A 154 -3.18 4.29 -8.59
CA ASP A 154 -3.76 5.54 -9.07
C ASP A 154 -2.93 6.80 -8.69
N CYS A 155 -1.60 6.68 -8.68
CA CYS A 155 -0.70 7.77 -8.32
C CYS A 155 -0.59 8.89 -9.38
N ASP A 156 -1.30 8.79 -10.49
CA ASP A 156 -1.58 9.87 -11.45
C ASP A 156 -2.70 10.80 -10.94
N GLN A 157 -3.50 10.36 -9.94
CA GLN A 157 -4.53 11.18 -9.31
C GLN A 157 -3.92 12.09 -8.23
N PRO A 158 -4.46 13.32 -8.03
CA PRO A 158 -3.89 14.30 -7.09
C PRO A 158 -3.77 13.79 -5.64
N GLY A 159 -4.79 13.12 -5.12
CA GLY A 159 -4.81 12.62 -3.74
C GLY A 159 -3.70 11.60 -3.47
N PRO A 160 -3.65 10.46 -4.17
CA PRO A 160 -2.57 9.47 -4.05
C PRO A 160 -1.19 10.04 -4.37
N SER A 161 -1.07 10.92 -5.37
CA SER A 161 0.20 11.57 -5.71
C SER A 161 0.76 12.39 -4.55
N CYS A 162 -0.07 13.26 -3.95
CA CYS A 162 0.33 14.06 -2.78
C CYS A 162 0.70 13.16 -1.59
N PHE A 163 -0.08 12.10 -1.34
CA PHE A 163 0.20 11.15 -0.28
C PHE A 163 1.56 10.45 -0.47
N VAL A 164 1.85 9.97 -1.68
CA VAL A 164 3.13 9.31 -1.99
C VAL A 164 4.30 10.26 -1.76
N GLU A 165 4.17 11.51 -2.21
CA GLU A 165 5.24 12.50 -2.03
C GLU A 165 5.52 12.74 -0.53
N GLU A 166 4.48 12.95 0.27
CA GLU A 166 4.63 13.31 1.68
C GLU A 166 5.01 12.10 2.55
N TYR A 167 4.32 10.96 2.39
CA TYR A 167 4.44 9.83 3.32
C TYR A 167 5.45 8.77 2.90
N LEU A 168 5.73 8.64 1.59
CA LEU A 168 6.64 7.62 1.11
C LEU A 168 7.98 8.20 0.65
N ARG A 169 7.97 9.28 -0.16
CA ARG A 169 9.22 9.85 -0.71
C ARG A 169 9.99 10.72 0.28
N GLN A 170 9.27 11.52 1.08
CA GLN A 170 9.89 12.42 2.07
C GLN A 170 10.11 11.73 3.42
N SER A 171 9.59 10.53 3.62
CA SER A 171 9.75 9.75 4.84
C SER A 171 11.07 8.98 4.88
N ASP A 172 11.69 8.90 6.05
CA ASP A 172 12.85 8.04 6.30
C ASP A 172 12.48 6.57 6.43
N ASP A 173 11.20 6.29 6.67
CA ASP A 173 10.71 4.95 6.90
C ASP A 173 10.49 4.15 5.62
N PHE A 174 10.55 4.80 4.45
CA PHE A 174 10.27 4.15 3.18
C PHE A 174 11.36 4.38 2.15
N SER A 175 11.51 3.42 1.26
CA SER A 175 12.30 3.54 0.03
C SER A 175 11.41 3.20 -1.15
N ILE A 176 11.31 4.10 -2.14
CA ILE A 176 10.62 3.78 -3.40
C ILE A 176 11.45 2.76 -4.16
N VAL A 177 10.87 1.61 -4.37
CA VAL A 177 11.52 0.48 -5.04
C VAL A 177 11.24 0.53 -6.54
N ARG A 178 9.98 0.81 -6.92
CA ARG A 178 9.54 0.73 -8.32
C ARG A 178 8.32 1.60 -8.56
N THR A 179 8.19 2.08 -9.79
CA THR A 179 6.96 2.68 -10.33
C THR A 179 6.56 1.87 -11.55
N ILE A 180 5.31 1.43 -11.60
CA ILE A 180 4.72 0.68 -12.70
C ILE A 180 3.45 1.42 -13.09
N ASP A 181 3.41 1.94 -14.28
CA ASP A 181 2.31 2.73 -14.80
C ASP A 181 1.84 3.77 -13.75
N THR A 182 0.69 3.59 -13.11
CA THR A 182 0.18 4.49 -12.05
C THR A 182 0.46 3.99 -10.63
N THR A 183 1.00 2.78 -10.47
CA THR A 183 1.26 2.17 -9.16
C THR A 183 2.69 2.44 -8.67
N ILE A 184 2.81 2.90 -7.43
CA ILE A 184 4.08 3.10 -6.74
C ILE A 184 4.27 2.04 -5.66
N ILE A 185 5.44 1.39 -5.70
CA ILE A 185 5.86 0.35 -4.77
C ILE A 185 6.93 0.92 -3.84
N ALA A 186 6.70 0.84 -2.54
CA ALA A 186 7.65 1.28 -1.52
C ALA A 186 7.92 0.15 -0.52
N ALA A 187 9.18 -0.03 -0.14
CA ALA A 187 9.58 -0.93 0.94
C ALA A 187 9.62 -0.17 2.26
N TYR A 188 9.01 -0.74 3.29
CA TYR A 188 9.04 -0.20 4.64
C TYR A 188 10.36 -0.56 5.33
N ASP A 189 11.07 0.46 5.77
CA ASP A 189 12.29 0.31 6.54
C ASP A 189 11.98 0.62 8.01
N SER A 190 11.93 -0.40 8.83
CA SER A 190 11.72 -0.26 10.28
C SER A 190 12.98 0.13 11.07
N CYS A 191 14.03 0.56 10.38
CA CYS A 191 15.27 0.96 11.03
C CYS A 191 15.04 2.21 11.89
N VAL A 192 15.33 2.12 13.18
CA VAL A 192 15.51 3.31 14.02
C VAL A 192 16.87 3.90 13.64
N HIS A 193 16.83 4.89 12.76
CA HIS A 193 18.03 5.46 12.19
C HIS A 193 18.87 6.23 13.24
N TYR A 194 20.12 5.87 13.34
CA TYR A 194 21.15 6.65 14.04
C TYR A 194 22.08 7.29 13.03
N TRP A 195 21.85 8.57 12.74
CA TRP A 195 22.59 9.29 11.71
C TRP A 195 23.88 9.89 12.23
N VAL A 196 25.01 9.57 11.58
CA VAL A 196 26.26 10.31 11.71
C VAL A 196 26.35 11.24 10.50
N ILE A 197 26.27 12.55 10.76
CA ILE A 197 26.17 13.60 9.75
C ILE A 197 27.55 14.26 9.61
N ASP A 198 28.03 14.40 8.38
CA ASP A 198 29.28 15.03 8.05
C ASP A 198 29.16 16.57 7.92
N SER A 199 30.25 17.25 7.58
CA SER A 199 30.33 18.71 7.46
C SER A 199 29.57 19.28 6.26
N VAL A 200 29.11 18.42 5.33
CA VAL A 200 28.34 18.79 4.13
C VAL A 200 26.88 18.35 4.23
N ASP A 201 26.39 18.16 5.45
CA ASP A 201 25.01 17.74 5.75
C ASP A 201 24.63 16.38 5.13
N SER A 202 25.61 15.52 4.85
CA SER A 202 25.37 14.15 4.44
C SER A 202 25.52 13.21 5.63
N GLY A 203 24.50 12.39 5.86
CA GLY A 203 24.50 11.44 6.97
C GLY A 203 24.49 10.00 6.51
N VAL A 204 25.15 9.14 7.32
CA VAL A 204 25.10 7.69 7.18
C VAL A 204 24.51 7.10 8.45
N CYS A 205 23.46 6.28 8.30
CA CYS A 205 22.89 5.56 9.43
C CYS A 205 23.84 4.46 9.89
N GLN A 206 24.18 4.44 11.17
CA GLN A 206 25.08 3.44 11.76
C GLN A 206 24.41 2.06 11.89
N HIS A 207 23.06 1.99 11.86
CA HIS A 207 22.35 0.73 11.98
C HIS A 207 22.16 0.02 10.64
N CYS A 208 21.81 0.75 9.58
CA CYS A 208 21.47 0.15 8.28
C CYS A 208 22.33 0.61 7.11
N GLY A 209 23.26 1.55 7.34
CA GLY A 209 24.16 2.07 6.29
C GLY A 209 23.49 3.02 5.27
N ARG A 210 22.18 3.30 5.41
CA ARG A 210 21.47 4.24 4.52
C ARG A 210 22.16 5.60 4.55
N ARG A 211 22.24 6.25 3.39
CA ARG A 211 22.76 7.61 3.24
C ARG A 211 21.61 8.58 2.99
N ARG A 212 21.72 9.78 3.59
CA ARG A 212 20.76 10.88 3.42
C ARG A 212 21.46 12.22 3.47
N THR A 213 21.00 13.17 2.65
CA THR A 213 21.43 14.57 2.76
C THR A 213 20.39 15.32 3.60
N PHE A 214 20.87 15.95 4.67
CA PHE A 214 20.05 16.78 5.55
C PHE A 214 20.14 18.23 5.02
N ARG A 215 19.06 18.77 4.50
CA ARG A 215 19.01 20.20 4.23
C ARG A 215 19.11 20.94 5.55
N ALA A 216 20.05 21.87 5.64
CA ALA A 216 20.17 22.72 6.82
C ALA A 216 18.80 23.36 7.12
N LEU A 217 18.27 23.08 8.32
CA LEU A 217 17.15 23.86 8.82
C LEU A 217 17.58 25.32 8.82
N PRO A 218 16.72 26.29 8.44
CA PRO A 218 17.09 27.69 8.54
C PRO A 218 17.61 27.93 9.95
N ARG A 219 18.86 28.37 10.07
CA ARG A 219 19.42 28.71 11.40
C ARG A 219 18.51 29.77 11.97
N TRP A 220 17.84 29.46 13.06
CA TRP A 220 17.09 30.43 13.82
C TRP A 220 18.06 31.56 14.13
N GLY A 221 17.83 32.73 13.51
CA GLY A 221 18.67 33.87 13.67
C GLY A 221 18.83 34.15 15.16
N LYS A 222 20.08 34.35 15.59
CA LYS A 222 20.34 34.94 16.89
C LYS A 222 19.46 36.19 16.98
N ALA A 223 18.59 36.22 17.98
CA ALA A 223 17.84 37.42 18.31
C ALA A 223 18.85 38.59 18.32
N ALA A 224 18.64 39.56 17.43
CA ALA A 224 19.42 40.78 17.43
C ALA A 224 19.26 41.40 18.82
N GLY A 225 20.39 41.50 19.52
CA GLY A 225 20.41 42.01 20.88
C GLY A 225 19.75 43.38 20.93
N ALA A 226 18.90 43.56 21.91
CA ALA A 226 18.45 44.84 22.34
C ALA A 226 19.71 45.67 22.74
N GLY A 227 20.08 46.60 21.86
CA GLY A 227 21.03 47.65 22.12
C GLY A 227 20.30 48.88 22.60
N LYS A 228 20.54 49.25 23.81
CA LYS A 228 20.37 50.51 24.54
C LYS A 228 19.47 51.59 23.90
#